data_7f60678b7754a175a842655b3961b203
#
_entry.id   7f60678b7754a175a842655b3961b203
#
_cell.length_a   1.000
_cell.length_b   1.000
_cell.length_c   1.000
_cell.angle_alpha   90.00
_cell.angle_beta   90.00
_cell.angle_gamma   90.00
#
_symmetry.space_group_name_H-M   'P 1'
#
loop_
_entity.id
_entity.type
_entity.pdbx_description
1 polymer ?
#
loop_
_entity_poly.entity_id
_entity_poly.type
_entity_poly.pdbx_seq_one_letter_code
_entity_poly.pdbx_strand_id
1 'polypeptide(L)'
;MAVLKNVQFSKLIKAEGRLREFNFRKSNGIAGPVYHVDVSDDRGNRYYLNLLLQENIWTVQEKNLPPWIQEAVAQFHPAIQEQEV
;
A
#
# COMPACT_ATOMS: atom_id res chain seq x y z
N MET A 1 -20.17 20.69 -2.61
CA MET A 1 -19.49 19.99 -3.71
C MET A 1 -18.39 19.11 -3.14
N ALA A 2 -18.43 17.86 -3.47
CA ALA A 2 -17.42 16.94 -2.98
C ALA A 2 -16.13 17.16 -3.74
N VAL A 3 -15.07 17.52 -3.02
CA VAL A 3 -13.76 17.57 -3.61
C VAL A 3 -13.14 16.21 -3.45
N LEU A 4 -12.88 15.54 -4.57
CA LEU A 4 -12.18 14.27 -4.55
C LEU A 4 -10.73 14.56 -4.19
N LYS A 5 -10.36 14.26 -2.97
CA LYS A 5 -8.96 14.34 -2.59
C LYS A 5 -8.24 13.12 -3.12
N ASN A 6 -7.28 13.35 -3.99
CA ASN A 6 -6.36 12.29 -4.36
C ASN A 6 -5.44 12.07 -3.18
N VAL A 7 -5.67 10.99 -2.45
CA VAL A 7 -4.77 10.63 -1.36
C VAL A 7 -3.61 9.88 -1.97
N GLN A 8 -2.46 10.47 -1.86
CA GLN A 8 -1.23 9.91 -2.42
C GLN A 8 -0.08 10.24 -1.47
N PHE A 9 0.66 9.22 -1.07
CA PHE A 9 1.77 9.41 -0.15
C PHE A 9 2.79 8.30 -0.30
N SER A 10 3.96 8.52 0.26
CA SER A 10 5.03 7.52 0.29
C SER A 10 5.41 7.26 1.73
N LYS A 11 5.80 6.03 2.03
CA LYS A 11 6.21 5.62 3.36
C LYS A 11 7.45 4.75 3.25
N LEU A 12 8.45 5.07 4.07
CA LEU A 12 9.62 4.21 4.19
C LEU A 12 9.30 3.11 5.18
N ILE A 13 9.40 1.88 4.74
CA ILE A 13 9.12 0.71 5.57
C ILE A 13 10.34 -0.20 5.53
N LYS A 14 10.80 -0.61 6.70
CA LYS A 14 11.93 -1.52 6.79
C LYS A 14 11.49 -2.94 6.43
N ALA A 15 12.17 -3.52 5.47
CA ALA A 15 11.91 -4.88 5.03
C ALA A 15 13.25 -5.55 4.74
N GLU A 16 13.49 -6.69 5.38
CA GLU A 16 14.75 -7.44 5.29
C GLU A 16 15.97 -6.55 5.54
N GLY A 17 15.88 -5.75 6.61
CA GLY A 17 16.99 -4.92 7.06
C GLY A 17 17.23 -3.65 6.26
N ARG A 18 16.40 -3.33 5.27
CA ARG A 18 16.57 -2.15 4.42
C ARG A 18 15.30 -1.31 4.42
N LEU A 19 15.46 0.00 4.42
CA LEU A 19 14.33 0.90 4.23
C LEU A 19 13.99 0.96 2.76
N ARG A 20 12.71 0.71 2.45
CA ARG A 20 12.22 0.77 1.08
C ARG A 20 11.05 1.73 1.00
N GLU A 21 10.97 2.48 -0.09
CA GLU A 21 9.90 3.45 -0.28
C GLU A 21 8.70 2.77 -0.94
N PHE A 22 7.60 2.74 -0.22
CA PHE A 22 6.33 2.26 -0.74
C PHE A 22 5.46 3.45 -1.08
N ASN A 23 4.94 3.47 -2.28
CA ASN A 23 4.07 4.55 -2.77
C ASN A 23 2.62 4.10 -2.72
N PHE A 24 1.78 4.92 -2.11
CA PHE A 24 0.36 4.60 -1.90
C PHE A 24 -0.49 5.60 -2.66
N ARG A 25 -1.49 5.11 -3.36
CA ARG A 25 -2.45 5.97 -4.06
C ARG A 25 -3.85 5.40 -3.89
N LYS A 26 -4.76 6.23 -3.40
CA LYS A 26 -6.16 5.83 -3.20
C LYS A 26 -6.97 6.12 -4.45
N SER A 27 -7.85 5.20 -4.80
CA SER A 27 -8.81 5.39 -5.88
C SER A 27 -10.16 4.81 -5.45
N ASN A 28 -11.20 5.11 -6.21
CA ASN A 28 -12.53 4.57 -5.95
C ASN A 28 -12.80 3.42 -6.91
N GLY A 29 -12.95 2.21 -6.36
CA GLY A 29 -13.34 1.06 -7.12
C GLY A 29 -14.85 0.86 -7.08
N ILE A 30 -15.34 -0.10 -7.85
CA ILE A 30 -16.76 -0.42 -7.91
C ILE A 30 -17.26 -0.89 -6.53
N ALA A 31 -16.46 -1.66 -5.82
CA ALA A 31 -16.82 -2.20 -4.51
C ALA A 31 -16.38 -1.31 -3.35
N GLY A 32 -15.88 -0.11 -3.62
CA GLY A 32 -15.43 0.82 -2.59
C GLY A 32 -14.00 1.31 -2.84
N PRO A 33 -13.40 1.95 -1.83
CA PRO A 33 -12.05 2.51 -2.00
C PRO A 33 -10.99 1.43 -2.14
N VAL A 34 -9.98 1.72 -2.94
CA VAL A 34 -8.86 0.82 -3.18
C VAL A 34 -7.56 1.62 -3.01
N TYR A 35 -6.57 1.02 -2.37
CA TYR A 35 -5.23 1.58 -2.35
C TYR A 35 -4.34 0.80 -3.31
N HIS A 36 -3.66 1.52 -4.16
CA HIS A 36 -2.65 0.95 -5.05
C HIS A 36 -1.30 1.24 -4.46
N VAL A 37 -0.51 0.20 -4.25
CA VAL A 37 0.83 0.33 -3.66
C VAL A 37 1.84 -0.14 -4.68
N ASP A 38 2.93 0.60 -4.82
CA ASP A 38 4.02 0.16 -5.67
C ASP A 38 5.35 0.36 -4.95
N VAL A 39 6.30 -0.50 -5.28
CA VAL A 39 7.62 -0.49 -4.69
C VAL A 39 8.60 -1.11 -5.68
N SER A 40 9.84 -0.63 -5.66
CA SER A 40 10.91 -1.19 -6.50
C SER A 40 11.91 -1.95 -5.65
N ASP A 41 12.47 -3.02 -6.21
CA ASP A 41 13.57 -3.72 -5.56
C ASP A 41 14.91 -3.10 -5.98
N ASP A 42 16.01 -3.70 -5.52
CA ASP A 42 17.36 -3.18 -5.80
C ASP A 42 17.75 -3.30 -7.27
N ARG A 43 17.04 -4.12 -8.04
CA ARG A 43 17.34 -4.35 -9.44
C ARG A 43 16.46 -3.53 -10.38
N GLY A 44 15.61 -2.70 -9.81
CA GLY A 44 14.69 -1.89 -10.59
C GLY A 44 13.41 -2.60 -10.98
N ASN A 45 13.16 -3.80 -10.48
CA ASN A 45 11.88 -4.47 -10.70
C ASN A 45 10.82 -3.78 -9.85
N ARG A 46 9.69 -3.46 -10.46
CA ARG A 46 8.61 -2.79 -9.74
C ARG A 46 7.47 -3.76 -9.48
N TYR A 47 6.99 -3.73 -8.25
CA TYR A 47 5.89 -4.56 -7.80
C TYR A 47 4.68 -3.70 -7.52
N TYR A 48 3.51 -4.21 -7.90
CA TYR A 48 2.24 -3.50 -7.72
C TYR A 48 1.32 -4.35 -6.85
N LEU A 49 0.71 -3.70 -5.87
CA LEU A 49 -0.20 -4.37 -4.95
C LEU A 49 -1.50 -3.57 -4.87
N ASN A 50 -2.59 -4.26 -4.62
CA ASN A 50 -3.88 -3.63 -4.42
C ASN A 50 -4.40 -4.00 -3.04
N LEU A 51 -4.91 -3.01 -2.31
CA LEU A 51 -5.47 -3.24 -0.99
C LEU A 51 -6.95 -2.86 -1.02
N LEU A 52 -7.79 -3.75 -0.52
CA LEU A 52 -9.21 -3.50 -0.34
C LEU A 52 -9.49 -3.37 1.15
N LEU A 53 -10.47 -2.53 1.47
CA LEU A 53 -10.90 -2.37 2.86
C LEU A 53 -11.87 -3.51 3.20
N GLN A 54 -11.41 -4.44 4.01
CA GLN A 54 -12.18 -5.60 4.46
C GLN A 54 -12.28 -5.58 5.96
N GLU A 55 -13.51 -5.51 6.49
CA GLU A 55 -13.75 -5.46 7.93
C GLU A 55 -12.94 -4.35 8.60
N ASN A 56 -12.87 -3.20 7.95
CA ASN A 56 -12.15 -2.01 8.42
C ASN A 56 -10.63 -2.17 8.42
N ILE A 57 -10.10 -3.16 7.71
CA ILE A 57 -8.66 -3.39 7.60
C ILE A 57 -8.27 -3.40 6.12
N TRP A 58 -7.25 -2.62 5.79
CA TRP A 58 -6.72 -2.62 4.42
C TRP A 58 -5.96 -3.91 4.18
N THR A 59 -6.48 -4.72 3.27
CA THR A 59 -6.01 -6.07 3.03
C THR A 59 -5.44 -6.22 1.63
N VAL A 60 -4.21 -6.72 1.54
CA VAL A 60 -3.54 -6.96 0.26
C VAL A 60 -4.21 -8.12 -0.47
N GLN A 61 -4.48 -7.91 -1.75
CA GLN A 61 -5.20 -8.90 -2.56
C GLN A 61 -4.27 -9.86 -3.29
N GLU A 62 -3.04 -9.45 -3.54
CA GLU A 62 -2.08 -10.28 -4.26
C GLU A 62 -1.57 -11.41 -3.37
N LYS A 63 -1.32 -12.56 -4.01
CA LYS A 63 -0.69 -13.72 -3.37
C LYS A 63 0.69 -13.88 -4.01
N ASN A 64 1.51 -14.76 -3.50
CA ASN A 64 2.82 -15.04 -4.08
C ASN A 64 3.75 -13.83 -4.14
N LEU A 65 3.68 -12.99 -3.11
CA LEU A 65 4.57 -11.84 -3.01
C LEU A 65 5.96 -12.26 -2.49
N PRO A 66 7.01 -11.55 -2.91
CA PRO A 66 8.33 -11.81 -2.33
C PRO A 66 8.32 -11.68 -0.80
N PRO A 67 9.15 -12.47 -0.09
CA PRO A 67 9.15 -12.41 1.37
C PRO A 67 9.36 -11.03 1.96
N TRP A 68 10.18 -10.19 1.33
CA TRP A 68 10.44 -8.85 1.85
C TRP A 68 9.18 -7.95 1.75
N ILE A 69 8.34 -8.17 0.74
CA ILE A 69 7.07 -7.45 0.64
C ILE A 69 6.08 -7.99 1.68
N GLN A 70 6.04 -9.32 1.86
CA GLN A 70 5.18 -9.93 2.85
C GLN A 70 5.49 -9.39 4.26
N GLU A 71 6.77 -9.18 4.55
CA GLU A 71 7.17 -8.60 5.82
C GLU A 71 6.63 -7.17 5.98
N ALA A 72 6.60 -6.41 4.90
CA ALA A 72 6.14 -5.01 4.93
C ALA A 72 4.62 -4.88 5.02
N VAL A 73 3.87 -5.89 4.60
CA VAL A 73 2.41 -5.83 4.53
C VAL A 73 1.78 -5.45 5.87
N ALA A 74 2.32 -5.93 6.98
CA ALA A 74 1.80 -5.63 8.30
C ALA A 74 1.84 -4.14 8.63
N GLN A 75 2.66 -3.36 7.92
CA GLN A 75 2.80 -1.93 8.15
C GLN A 75 1.86 -1.09 7.29
N PHE A 76 1.22 -1.69 6.29
CA PHE A 76 0.41 -0.95 5.33
C PHE A 76 -0.83 -0.33 5.97
N HIS A 77 -1.58 -1.11 6.73
CA HIS A 77 -2.79 -0.62 7.36
C HIS A 77 -2.50 0.53 8.33
N PRO A 78 -1.53 0.41 9.25
CA PRO A 78 -1.18 1.52 10.12
C PRO A 78 -0.72 2.76 9.35
N ALA A 79 0.04 2.57 8.28
CA ALA A 79 0.53 3.69 7.48
C ALA A 79 -0.63 4.45 6.83
N ILE A 80 -1.61 3.71 6.31
CA ILE A 80 -2.78 4.32 5.69
C ILE A 80 -3.63 5.04 6.75
N GLN A 81 -3.84 4.42 7.90
CA GLN A 81 -4.59 5.05 8.98
C GLN A 81 -3.98 6.36 9.43
N GLU A 82 -2.66 6.40 9.50
CA GLU A 82 -1.92 7.60 9.88
C GLU A 82 -2.21 8.75 8.92
N GLN A 83 -2.35 8.46 7.65
CA GLN A 83 -2.60 9.47 6.63
C GLN A 83 -4.08 9.88 6.55
N GLU A 84 -4.98 9.04 6.98
CA GLU A 84 -6.42 9.28 6.87
C GLU A 84 -7.03 9.87 8.15
N VAL A 85 -6.24 10.20 9.12
CA VAL A 85 -6.72 10.82 10.35
C VAL A 85 -7.13 12.27 10.12
#